data_95ba08bdfbf71d2098be6ca1ec08f9ea
#
_entry.id   95ba08bdfbf71d2098be6ca1ec08f9ea
#
_cell.length_a   1.000
_cell.length_b   1.000
_cell.length_c   1.000
_cell.angle_alpha   90.00
_cell.angle_beta   90.00
_cell.angle_gamma   90.00
#
_symmetry.space_group_name_H-M   'P 1'
#
loop_
_entity.id
_entity.type
_entity.pdbx_description
1 polymer ?
#
loop_
_entity_poly.entity_id
_entity_poly.type
_entity_poly.pdbx_seq_one_letter_code
_entity_poly.pdbx_strand_id
1 'polypeptide(L)'
;LFFIGNCDLLKKRKVSIIGTRRPNSYSKEFTYKLASKLSNAGICIISGAAMGVDSIAHQGATANNTIAVVANGLDIRYPSVNKNLIIDIEKNGLILSAYKEKEKAKNYTFVLRNEIVVALSEFLIVTEADIDSGSLTSVNYALKMGKPVYTIPHRINESLGTQELIKKGLVKVIYDIDEFIYSICGTKNEPIKDEVLLFCKNNPSYESAIEKFADRIFEYELEGKIKIENGKIVVI
;
A
#
# COMPACT_ATOMS: atom_id res chain seq x y z
N LEU A 1 17.58 -16.60 0.21
CA LEU A 1 16.86 -15.69 1.10
C LEU A 1 16.48 -16.43 2.37
N PHE A 2 16.58 -15.74 3.51
CA PHE A 2 16.06 -16.17 4.80
C PHE A 2 14.63 -15.63 4.97
N PHE A 3 13.77 -16.28 5.75
CA PHE A 3 12.41 -15.84 5.93
C PHE A 3 11.84 -16.16 7.33
N ILE A 4 10.83 -15.39 7.74
CA ILE A 4 9.96 -15.65 8.89
C ILE A 4 8.53 -15.36 8.45
N GLY A 5 7.59 -16.26 8.76
CA GLY A 5 6.16 -16.10 8.50
C GLY A 5 5.63 -16.97 7.36
N ASN A 6 4.57 -16.50 6.71
CA ASN A 6 3.78 -17.27 5.75
C ASN A 6 4.33 -17.19 4.31
N CYS A 7 5.01 -18.25 3.86
CA CYS A 7 5.56 -18.33 2.50
C CYS A 7 4.50 -18.46 1.39
N ASP A 8 3.23 -18.77 1.70
CA ASP A 8 2.18 -18.84 0.68
C ASP A 8 1.88 -17.47 0.05
N LEU A 9 2.24 -16.38 0.74
CA LEU A 9 2.18 -15.03 0.17
C LEU A 9 3.04 -14.87 -1.10
N LEU A 10 4.10 -15.68 -1.25
CA LEU A 10 4.93 -15.67 -2.45
C LEU A 10 4.19 -16.20 -3.70
N LYS A 11 3.10 -16.94 -3.54
CA LYS A 11 2.28 -17.45 -4.64
C LYS A 11 1.24 -16.45 -5.13
N LYS A 12 0.89 -15.43 -4.31
CA LYS A 12 -0.09 -14.41 -4.68
C LYS A 12 0.47 -13.46 -5.74
N ARG A 13 -0.41 -12.76 -6.45
CA ARG A 13 -0.04 -11.55 -7.20
C ARG A 13 0.50 -10.51 -6.24
N LYS A 14 1.57 -9.82 -6.62
CA LYS A 14 2.32 -8.93 -5.70
C LYS A 14 2.69 -7.62 -6.37
N VAL A 15 2.57 -6.53 -5.64
CA VAL A 15 3.01 -5.20 -6.09
C VAL A 15 3.88 -4.55 -5.04
N SER A 16 4.87 -3.80 -5.48
CA SER A 16 5.71 -3.02 -4.57
C SER A 16 5.18 -1.61 -4.41
N ILE A 17 5.08 -1.14 -3.17
CA ILE A 17 4.79 0.26 -2.85
C ILE A 17 5.95 0.81 -2.03
N ILE A 18 6.58 1.87 -2.53
CA ILE A 18 7.72 2.51 -1.89
C ILE A 18 7.63 4.03 -1.99
N GLY A 19 8.52 4.73 -1.28
CA GLY A 19 8.62 6.19 -1.38
C GLY A 19 9.52 6.80 -0.32
N THR A 20 9.33 8.07 -0.08
CA THR A 20 10.09 8.83 0.90
C THR A 20 9.86 8.32 2.33
N ARG A 21 10.88 8.50 3.18
CA ARG A 21 10.79 8.23 4.61
C ARG A 21 9.98 9.28 5.39
N ARG A 22 9.68 10.42 4.77
CA ARG A 22 8.94 11.55 5.38
C ARG A 22 7.86 12.05 4.40
N PRO A 23 6.84 11.22 4.12
CA PRO A 23 5.78 11.61 3.20
C PRO A 23 4.93 12.74 3.78
N ASN A 24 4.44 13.62 2.90
CA ASN A 24 3.44 14.60 3.24
C ASN A 24 2.08 13.94 3.56
N SER A 25 1.12 14.70 4.07
CA SER A 25 -0.19 14.15 4.50
C SER A 25 -0.97 13.52 3.35
N TYR A 26 -0.91 14.14 2.16
CA TYR A 26 -1.55 13.61 0.96
C TYR A 26 -0.98 12.26 0.55
N SER A 27 0.35 12.14 0.48
CA SER A 27 1.02 10.87 0.15
C SER A 27 0.78 9.78 1.19
N LYS A 28 0.69 10.14 2.48
CA LYS A 28 0.33 9.19 3.56
C LYS A 28 -1.06 8.60 3.32
N GLU A 29 -2.05 9.46 3.15
CA GLU A 29 -3.43 9.06 2.95
C GLU A 29 -3.57 8.21 1.68
N PHE A 30 -2.99 8.67 0.58
CA PHE A 30 -3.07 7.98 -0.70
C PHE A 30 -2.37 6.62 -0.67
N THR A 31 -1.17 6.52 -0.06
CA THR A 31 -0.45 5.26 0.11
C THR A 31 -1.26 4.25 0.91
N TYR A 32 -1.85 4.68 2.03
CA TYR A 32 -2.69 3.82 2.86
C TYR A 32 -3.91 3.30 2.11
N LYS A 33 -4.69 4.20 1.47
CA LYS A 33 -5.89 3.86 0.69
C LYS A 33 -5.55 2.90 -0.46
N LEU A 34 -4.48 3.19 -1.19
CA LEU A 34 -4.05 2.38 -2.32
C LEU A 34 -3.63 0.97 -1.87
N ALA A 35 -2.80 0.86 -0.82
CA ALA A 35 -2.39 -0.42 -0.27
C ALA A 35 -3.57 -1.23 0.26
N SER A 36 -4.52 -0.59 0.95
CA SER A 36 -5.73 -1.23 1.47
C SER A 36 -6.61 -1.77 0.34
N LYS A 37 -6.89 -0.96 -0.69
CA LYS A 37 -7.72 -1.40 -1.82
C LYS A 37 -7.06 -2.50 -2.64
N LEU A 38 -5.75 -2.43 -2.89
CA LEU A 38 -4.99 -3.51 -3.55
C LEU A 38 -5.05 -4.80 -2.73
N SER A 39 -4.85 -4.70 -1.42
CA SER A 39 -4.91 -5.85 -0.52
C SER A 39 -6.30 -6.49 -0.50
N ASN A 40 -7.36 -5.70 -0.43
CA ASN A 40 -8.76 -6.17 -0.50
C ASN A 40 -9.10 -6.81 -1.86
N ALA A 41 -8.41 -6.39 -2.92
CA ALA A 41 -8.50 -7.02 -4.24
C ALA A 41 -7.64 -8.30 -4.38
N GLY A 42 -7.06 -8.80 -3.28
CA GLY A 42 -6.26 -10.03 -3.24
C GLY A 42 -4.80 -9.88 -3.65
N ILE A 43 -4.33 -8.65 -3.91
CA ILE A 43 -2.94 -8.37 -4.27
C ILE A 43 -2.09 -8.18 -3.02
N CYS A 44 -1.02 -8.94 -2.88
CA CYS A 44 -0.10 -8.83 -1.76
C CYS A 44 0.83 -7.61 -1.94
N ILE A 45 1.01 -6.83 -0.89
CA ILE A 45 1.87 -5.64 -0.91
C ILE A 45 3.28 -6.01 -0.46
N ILE A 46 4.28 -5.64 -1.26
CA ILE A 46 5.68 -5.77 -0.90
C ILE A 46 6.27 -4.39 -0.62
N SER A 47 7.03 -4.29 0.47
CA SER A 47 7.80 -3.08 0.76
C SER A 47 9.02 -3.39 1.64
N GLY A 48 9.76 -2.36 2.01
CA GLY A 48 11.05 -2.49 2.69
C GLY A 48 11.01 -2.32 4.20
N ALA A 49 9.85 -2.17 4.83
CA ALA A 49 9.69 -1.88 6.26
C ALA A 49 10.42 -0.61 6.75
N ALA A 50 10.85 0.28 5.87
CA ALA A 50 11.41 1.57 6.23
C ALA A 50 10.34 2.50 6.84
N MET A 51 10.77 3.61 7.45
CA MET A 51 9.85 4.67 7.87
C MET A 51 9.11 5.26 6.67
N GLY A 52 7.97 5.90 6.91
CA GLY A 52 7.21 6.65 5.90
C GLY A 52 6.40 5.74 4.98
N VAL A 53 6.55 5.89 3.67
CA VAL A 53 5.72 5.20 2.68
C VAL A 53 5.71 3.68 2.89
N ASP A 54 6.86 3.05 3.12
CA ASP A 54 6.96 1.61 3.31
C ASP A 54 6.09 1.11 4.48
N SER A 55 6.23 1.76 5.65
CA SER A 55 5.43 1.38 6.83
C SER A 55 3.94 1.61 6.64
N ILE A 56 3.56 2.69 5.96
CA ILE A 56 2.16 3.02 5.66
C ILE A 56 1.57 1.99 4.66
N ALA A 57 2.35 1.57 3.67
CA ALA A 57 1.93 0.54 2.73
C ALA A 57 1.65 -0.80 3.44
N HIS A 58 2.52 -1.21 4.36
CA HIS A 58 2.30 -2.40 5.18
C HIS A 58 1.06 -2.28 6.08
N GLN A 59 0.84 -1.12 6.71
CA GLN A 59 -0.34 -0.86 7.54
C GLN A 59 -1.64 -0.91 6.72
N GLY A 60 -1.65 -0.30 5.53
CA GLY A 60 -2.82 -0.33 4.64
C GLY A 60 -3.14 -1.73 4.12
N ALA A 61 -2.12 -2.54 3.83
CA ALA A 61 -2.29 -3.92 3.36
C ALA A 61 -2.77 -4.89 4.43
N THR A 62 -2.67 -4.53 5.71
CA THR A 62 -2.76 -5.44 6.86
C THR A 62 -1.63 -6.48 6.90
N ALA A 63 -1.31 -6.98 8.10
CA ALA A 63 -0.14 -7.84 8.27
C ALA A 63 -0.25 -9.20 7.55
N ASN A 64 -1.47 -9.71 7.35
CA ASN A 64 -1.72 -11.03 6.73
C ASN A 64 -1.64 -11.01 5.19
N ASN A 65 -1.47 -9.87 4.56
CA ASN A 65 -1.37 -9.75 3.09
C ASN A 65 -0.21 -8.85 2.66
N THR A 66 0.88 -8.88 3.40
CA THR A 66 2.07 -8.08 3.08
C THR A 66 3.36 -8.87 3.26
N ILE A 67 4.37 -8.51 2.48
CA ILE A 67 5.73 -9.06 2.52
C ILE A 67 6.70 -7.91 2.79
N ALA A 68 7.43 -7.98 3.89
CA ALA A 68 8.50 -7.06 4.19
C ALA A 68 9.85 -7.66 3.77
N VAL A 69 10.62 -6.94 2.98
CA VAL A 69 12.02 -7.31 2.70
C VAL A 69 12.90 -6.38 3.53
N VAL A 70 13.73 -6.94 4.42
CA VAL A 70 14.57 -6.14 5.32
C VAL A 70 16.03 -6.13 4.85
N ALA A 71 16.78 -5.08 5.25
CA ALA A 71 18.16 -4.86 4.84
C ALA A 71 19.19 -5.34 5.89
N ASN A 72 18.75 -6.18 6.84
CA ASN A 72 19.51 -6.70 7.98
C ASN A 72 19.10 -8.14 8.27
N GLY A 73 19.81 -8.81 9.17
CA GLY A 73 19.44 -10.16 9.65
C GLY A 73 18.06 -10.18 10.29
N LEU A 74 17.37 -11.31 10.20
CA LEU A 74 15.98 -11.46 10.67
C LEU A 74 15.82 -11.35 12.20
N ASP A 75 16.90 -11.47 12.95
CA ASP A 75 16.96 -11.25 14.40
C ASP A 75 16.91 -9.77 14.80
N ILE A 76 17.05 -8.83 13.86
CA ILE A 76 17.10 -7.39 14.08
C ILE A 76 15.84 -6.71 13.53
N ARG A 77 15.03 -6.07 14.41
CA ARG A 77 13.84 -5.30 14.00
C ARG A 77 14.24 -3.83 13.80
N TYR A 78 14.55 -3.49 12.55
CA TYR A 78 14.99 -2.15 12.15
C TYR A 78 14.11 -1.58 11.02
N PRO A 79 13.74 -0.29 11.09
CA PRO A 79 14.04 0.68 12.14
C PRO A 79 13.24 0.42 13.43
N SER A 80 13.76 0.86 14.57
CA SER A 80 13.15 0.63 15.89
C SER A 80 11.74 1.20 16.01
N VAL A 81 11.44 2.30 15.32
CA VAL A 81 10.11 2.92 15.29
C VAL A 81 9.07 2.00 14.66
N ASN A 82 9.45 1.09 13.76
CA ASN A 82 8.57 0.12 13.11
C ASN A 82 8.63 -1.27 13.77
N LYS A 83 9.24 -1.40 14.95
CA LYS A 83 9.44 -2.68 15.62
C LYS A 83 8.12 -3.48 15.76
N ASN A 84 7.05 -2.83 16.23
CA ASN A 84 5.76 -3.48 16.43
C ASN A 84 5.13 -3.93 15.11
N LEU A 85 5.22 -3.11 14.06
CA LEU A 85 4.78 -3.46 12.72
C LEU A 85 5.55 -4.68 12.17
N ILE A 86 6.88 -4.71 12.35
CA ILE A 86 7.71 -5.82 11.91
C ILE A 86 7.32 -7.11 12.65
N ILE A 87 7.12 -7.05 13.97
CA ILE A 87 6.67 -8.20 14.78
C ILE A 87 5.29 -8.70 14.33
N ASP A 88 4.39 -7.80 13.97
CA ASP A 88 3.07 -8.17 13.46
C ASP A 88 3.16 -8.87 12.10
N ILE A 89 4.01 -8.36 11.20
CA ILE A 89 4.29 -9.02 9.90
C ILE A 89 4.99 -10.38 10.08
N GLU A 90 5.90 -10.53 11.07
CA GLU A 90 6.52 -11.82 11.40
C GLU A 90 5.49 -12.89 11.76
N LYS A 91 4.44 -12.50 12.48
CA LYS A 91 3.39 -13.41 12.95
C LYS A 91 2.35 -13.74 11.89
N ASN A 92 1.94 -12.76 11.11
CA ASN A 92 0.76 -12.84 10.26
C ASN A 92 1.06 -12.76 8.76
N GLY A 93 2.21 -12.19 8.38
CA GLY A 93 2.66 -11.97 7.01
C GLY A 93 3.92 -12.74 6.67
N LEU A 94 4.82 -12.11 5.91
CA LEU A 94 6.11 -12.68 5.54
C LEU A 94 7.20 -11.63 5.64
N ILE A 95 8.32 -11.98 6.26
CA ILE A 95 9.55 -11.19 6.22
C ILE A 95 10.63 -11.96 5.48
N LEU A 96 11.34 -11.27 4.59
CA LEU A 96 12.45 -11.79 3.81
C LEU A 96 13.73 -11.01 4.09
N SER A 97 14.86 -11.70 4.11
CA SER A 97 16.18 -11.10 4.20
C SER A 97 17.21 -11.85 3.36
N ALA A 98 18.15 -11.13 2.75
CA ALA A 98 19.33 -11.70 2.12
C ALA A 98 20.53 -11.82 3.08
N TYR A 99 20.36 -11.39 4.32
CA TYR A 99 21.44 -11.22 5.29
C TYR A 99 21.35 -12.23 6.41
N LYS A 100 22.51 -12.69 6.91
CA LYS A 100 22.59 -13.62 8.05
C LYS A 100 22.18 -12.92 9.35
N GLU A 101 21.87 -13.71 10.36
CA GLU A 101 21.65 -13.19 11.71
C GLU A 101 22.83 -12.34 12.19
N LYS A 102 22.53 -11.32 12.99
CA LYS A 102 23.45 -10.29 13.52
C LYS A 102 24.02 -9.32 12.48
N GLU A 103 23.73 -9.48 11.19
CA GLU A 103 24.12 -8.50 10.19
C GLU A 103 23.25 -7.26 10.29
N LYS A 104 23.87 -6.13 10.64
CA LYS A 104 23.18 -4.83 10.74
C LYS A 104 23.02 -4.20 9.36
N ALA A 105 21.92 -3.44 9.19
CA ALA A 105 21.70 -2.65 7.98
C ALA A 105 22.82 -1.62 7.76
N LYS A 106 23.25 -1.50 6.50
CA LYS A 106 24.27 -0.54 6.01
C LYS A 106 23.74 0.14 4.76
N ASN A 107 24.35 1.26 4.34
CA ASN A 107 23.89 1.99 3.16
C ASN A 107 23.73 1.11 1.92
N TYR A 108 24.73 0.27 1.63
CA TYR A 108 24.68 -0.63 0.48
C TYR A 108 23.64 -1.76 0.61
N THR A 109 23.35 -2.23 1.85
CA THR A 109 22.34 -3.28 2.04
C THR A 109 20.93 -2.79 1.73
N PHE A 110 20.64 -1.50 1.95
CA PHE A 110 19.36 -0.91 1.52
C PHE A 110 19.22 -0.91 0.00
N VAL A 111 20.28 -0.59 -0.72
CA VAL A 111 20.26 -0.58 -2.18
C VAL A 111 20.01 -1.98 -2.75
N LEU A 112 20.75 -2.98 -2.27
CA LEU A 112 20.58 -4.38 -2.69
C LEU A 112 19.20 -4.94 -2.33
N ARG A 113 18.71 -4.63 -1.13
CA ARG A 113 17.36 -5.02 -0.70
C ARG A 113 16.27 -4.44 -1.60
N ASN A 114 16.41 -3.20 -2.04
CA ASN A 114 15.44 -2.56 -2.93
C ASN A 114 15.29 -3.31 -4.26
N GLU A 115 16.38 -3.89 -4.77
CA GLU A 115 16.32 -4.73 -5.96
C GLU A 115 15.43 -5.96 -5.74
N ILE A 116 15.52 -6.61 -4.57
CA ILE A 116 14.68 -7.77 -4.22
C ILE A 116 13.21 -7.35 -4.10
N VAL A 117 12.91 -6.20 -3.48
CA VAL A 117 11.54 -5.65 -3.38
C VAL A 117 10.92 -5.53 -4.77
N VAL A 118 11.66 -4.94 -5.71
CA VAL A 118 11.20 -4.77 -7.10
C VAL A 118 11.12 -6.10 -7.83
N ALA A 119 12.11 -6.97 -7.69
CA ALA A 119 12.18 -8.25 -8.40
C ALA A 119 10.98 -9.16 -8.09
N LEU A 120 10.49 -9.16 -6.85
CA LEU A 120 9.39 -9.99 -6.40
C LEU A 120 8.00 -9.49 -6.85
N SER A 121 7.87 -8.26 -7.31
CA SER A 121 6.58 -7.65 -7.68
C SER A 121 6.31 -7.65 -9.17
N GLU A 122 5.03 -7.57 -9.57
CA GLU A 122 4.62 -7.42 -10.98
C GLU A 122 4.92 -6.00 -11.49
N PHE A 123 4.72 -5.00 -10.65
CA PHE A 123 4.99 -3.60 -10.94
C PHE A 123 5.34 -2.83 -9.68
N LEU A 124 5.85 -1.63 -9.85
CA LEU A 124 6.26 -0.74 -8.76
C LEU A 124 5.34 0.48 -8.70
N ILE A 125 4.93 0.85 -7.49
CA ILE A 125 4.29 2.14 -7.21
C ILE A 125 5.23 2.96 -6.33
N VAL A 126 5.57 4.17 -6.77
CA VAL A 126 6.32 5.15 -5.97
C VAL A 126 5.43 6.33 -5.69
N THR A 127 4.99 6.49 -4.44
CA THR A 127 3.99 7.50 -4.10
C THR A 127 4.57 8.89 -3.88
N GLU A 128 5.79 9.00 -3.39
CA GLU A 128 6.50 10.27 -3.24
C GLU A 128 8.01 10.04 -3.24
N ALA A 129 8.75 10.81 -4.02
CA ALA A 129 10.22 10.80 -4.04
C ALA A 129 10.80 12.10 -4.58
N ASP A 130 11.81 12.64 -3.92
CA ASP A 130 12.59 13.75 -4.42
C ASP A 130 13.75 13.28 -5.32
N ILE A 131 14.43 14.22 -5.98
CA ILE A 131 15.41 13.95 -7.05
C ILE A 131 16.53 13.00 -6.58
N ASP A 132 17.06 13.18 -5.36
CA ASP A 132 18.16 12.36 -4.83
C ASP A 132 17.68 11.23 -3.89
N SER A 133 16.40 10.86 -4.00
CA SER A 133 15.81 9.84 -3.14
C SER A 133 16.31 8.43 -3.47
N GLY A 134 16.62 7.64 -2.44
CA GLY A 134 16.88 6.20 -2.58
C GLY A 134 15.73 5.42 -3.25
N SER A 135 14.51 5.94 -3.24
CA SER A 135 13.36 5.35 -3.94
C SER A 135 13.54 5.38 -5.46
N LEU A 136 14.27 6.38 -6.02
CA LEU A 136 14.57 6.43 -7.46
C LEU A 136 15.50 5.30 -7.89
N THR A 137 16.33 4.76 -7.00
CA THR A 137 17.11 3.55 -7.27
C THR A 137 16.21 2.36 -7.56
N SER A 138 15.13 2.20 -6.80
CA SER A 138 14.13 1.15 -7.05
C SER A 138 13.37 1.36 -8.36
N VAL A 139 13.07 2.62 -8.73
CA VAL A 139 12.50 2.94 -10.05
C VAL A 139 13.45 2.49 -11.16
N ASN A 140 14.74 2.78 -11.03
CA ASN A 140 15.75 2.36 -12.01
C ASN A 140 15.84 0.83 -12.12
N TYR A 141 15.73 0.09 -11.01
CA TYR A 141 15.63 -1.38 -11.05
C TYR A 141 14.37 -1.85 -11.78
N ALA A 142 13.21 -1.26 -11.50
CA ALA A 142 11.97 -1.61 -12.17
C ALA A 142 12.04 -1.39 -13.69
N LEU A 143 12.55 -0.24 -14.12
CA LEU A 143 12.74 0.09 -15.54
C LEU A 143 13.71 -0.88 -16.22
N LYS A 144 14.85 -1.21 -15.58
CA LYS A 144 15.82 -2.21 -16.10
C LYS A 144 15.22 -3.61 -16.21
N MET A 145 14.30 -3.97 -15.32
CA MET A 145 13.58 -5.25 -15.33
C MET A 145 12.36 -5.24 -16.26
N GLY A 146 12.12 -4.14 -17.00
CA GLY A 146 10.96 -4.00 -17.88
C GLY A 146 9.61 -3.96 -17.15
N LYS A 147 9.61 -3.62 -15.85
CA LYS A 147 8.39 -3.58 -15.05
C LYS A 147 7.71 -2.23 -15.12
N PRO A 148 6.37 -2.19 -15.22
CA PRO A 148 5.63 -0.94 -15.14
C PRO A 148 5.89 -0.20 -13.83
N VAL A 149 6.00 1.12 -13.90
CA VAL A 149 6.14 1.99 -12.73
C VAL A 149 4.98 2.96 -12.72
N TYR A 150 4.37 3.13 -11.56
CA TYR A 150 3.25 4.03 -11.31
C TYR A 150 3.60 5.03 -10.22
N THR A 151 2.97 6.19 -10.27
CA THR A 151 3.04 7.21 -9.23
C THR A 151 1.70 7.91 -9.08
N ILE A 152 1.57 8.79 -8.09
CA ILE A 152 0.42 9.66 -7.90
C ILE A 152 0.75 11.09 -8.36
N PRO A 153 -0.24 11.91 -8.75
CA PRO A 153 -0.01 13.30 -9.08
C PRO A 153 0.35 14.09 -7.82
N HIS A 154 1.21 15.09 -7.97
CA HIS A 154 1.61 16.00 -6.90
C HIS A 154 1.43 17.46 -7.35
N ARG A 155 1.39 18.39 -6.40
CA ARG A 155 1.42 19.83 -6.69
C ARG A 155 2.78 20.21 -7.26
N ILE A 156 2.83 21.33 -7.95
CA ILE A 156 4.09 21.92 -8.42
C ILE A 156 5.03 22.08 -7.23
N ASN A 157 6.31 21.72 -7.41
CA ASN A 157 7.37 21.71 -6.39
C ASN A 157 7.24 20.67 -5.26
N GLU A 158 6.31 19.71 -5.34
CA GLU A 158 6.26 18.56 -4.46
C GLU A 158 6.74 17.31 -5.20
N SER A 159 7.44 16.40 -4.52
CA SER A 159 7.88 15.10 -5.09
C SER A 159 8.61 15.24 -6.43
N LEU A 160 9.60 16.13 -6.48
CA LEU A 160 10.27 16.50 -7.73
C LEU A 160 10.85 15.32 -8.50
N GLY A 161 11.27 14.26 -7.81
CA GLY A 161 11.75 13.03 -8.44
C GLY A 161 10.67 12.32 -9.23
N THR A 162 9.45 12.15 -8.67
CA THR A 162 8.35 11.52 -9.41
C THR A 162 7.84 12.40 -10.54
N GLN A 163 7.81 13.72 -10.35
CA GLN A 163 7.42 14.66 -11.40
C GLN A 163 8.38 14.62 -12.60
N GLU A 164 9.68 14.51 -12.36
CA GLU A 164 10.67 14.37 -13.43
C GLU A 164 10.50 13.04 -14.19
N LEU A 165 10.13 11.95 -13.49
CA LEU A 165 9.81 10.67 -14.13
C LEU A 165 8.56 10.77 -15.01
N ILE A 166 7.51 11.48 -14.55
CA ILE A 166 6.30 11.74 -15.33
C ILE A 166 6.66 12.54 -16.60
N LYS A 167 7.42 13.62 -16.45
CA LYS A 167 7.86 14.47 -17.56
C LYS A 167 8.63 13.71 -18.63
N LYS A 168 9.43 12.73 -18.21
CA LYS A 168 10.18 11.84 -19.10
C LYS A 168 9.36 10.69 -19.70
N GLY A 169 8.08 10.54 -19.33
CA GLY A 169 7.23 9.44 -19.79
C GLY A 169 7.65 8.05 -19.27
N LEU A 170 8.41 8.01 -18.17
CA LEU A 170 8.96 6.76 -17.61
C LEU A 170 8.01 6.07 -16.65
N VAL A 171 6.97 6.76 -16.19
CA VAL A 171 6.00 6.27 -15.23
C VAL A 171 4.57 6.67 -15.63
N LYS A 172 3.60 5.87 -15.20
CA LYS A 172 2.17 6.14 -15.39
C LYS A 172 1.62 6.79 -14.11
N VAL A 173 0.66 7.70 -14.28
CA VAL A 173 0.04 8.40 -13.14
C VAL A 173 -1.28 7.73 -12.77
N ILE A 174 -1.48 7.49 -11.48
CA ILE A 174 -2.73 7.01 -10.91
C ILE A 174 -3.55 8.24 -10.51
N TYR A 175 -4.57 8.57 -11.27
CA TYR A 175 -5.48 9.70 -10.98
C TYR A 175 -6.69 9.26 -10.16
N ASP A 176 -7.14 8.02 -10.35
CA ASP A 176 -8.23 7.41 -9.60
C ASP A 176 -7.82 6.01 -9.15
N ILE A 177 -7.98 5.71 -7.85
CA ILE A 177 -7.56 4.43 -7.28
C ILE A 177 -8.49 3.30 -7.75
N ASP A 178 -9.80 3.54 -7.83
CA ASP A 178 -10.77 2.50 -8.18
C ASP A 178 -10.64 2.11 -9.64
N GLU A 179 -10.46 3.10 -10.53
CA GLU A 179 -10.16 2.85 -11.94
C GLU A 179 -8.84 2.10 -12.10
N PHE A 180 -7.81 2.46 -11.33
CA PHE A 180 -6.52 1.78 -11.34
C PHE A 180 -6.66 0.32 -10.90
N ILE A 181 -7.33 0.04 -9.78
CA ILE A 181 -7.59 -1.33 -9.31
C ILE A 181 -8.34 -2.13 -10.37
N TYR A 182 -9.37 -1.54 -10.97
CA TYR A 182 -10.11 -2.17 -12.05
C TYR A 182 -9.22 -2.54 -13.24
N SER A 183 -8.34 -1.62 -13.66
CA SER A 183 -7.43 -1.85 -14.78
C SER A 183 -6.45 -3.02 -14.55
N ILE A 184 -6.12 -3.30 -13.28
CA ILE A 184 -5.16 -4.35 -12.89
C ILE A 184 -5.85 -5.68 -12.62
N CYS A 185 -7.00 -5.67 -11.98
CA CYS A 185 -7.70 -6.87 -11.52
C CYS A 185 -8.73 -7.39 -12.52
N GLY A 186 -9.18 -6.55 -13.47
CA GLY A 186 -10.25 -6.89 -14.42
C GLY A 186 -11.62 -7.10 -13.76
N THR A 187 -11.70 -6.98 -12.45
CA THR A 187 -12.96 -6.99 -11.70
C THR A 187 -13.40 -5.55 -11.53
N LYS A 188 -14.48 -5.16 -12.23
CA LYS A 188 -15.28 -4.06 -11.70
C LYS A 188 -15.73 -4.52 -10.31
N ASN A 189 -15.33 -3.79 -9.26
CA ASN A 189 -16.32 -3.55 -8.24
C ASN A 189 -17.47 -2.94 -9.03
N GLU A 190 -18.55 -3.69 -9.26
CA GLU A 190 -19.73 -3.09 -9.90
C GLU A 190 -19.97 -1.80 -9.14
N PRO A 191 -20.15 -0.66 -9.82
CA PRO A 191 -20.50 0.56 -9.12
C PRO A 191 -21.64 0.16 -8.22
N ILE A 192 -21.51 0.42 -6.91
CA ILE A 192 -22.55 0.08 -5.95
C ILE A 192 -23.81 0.68 -6.55
N LYS A 193 -24.60 -0.15 -7.25
CA LYS A 193 -25.89 0.25 -7.84
C LYS A 193 -26.93 0.53 -6.77
N ASP A 194 -26.52 0.23 -5.53
CA ASP A 194 -27.35 0.40 -4.36
C ASP A 194 -27.27 1.85 -3.88
N GLU A 195 -28.36 2.55 -4.07
CA GLU A 195 -28.52 3.95 -3.74
C GLU A 195 -28.31 4.22 -2.24
N VAL A 196 -28.65 3.26 -1.37
CA VAL A 196 -28.44 3.34 0.07
C VAL A 196 -26.95 3.30 0.42
N LEU A 197 -26.23 2.32 -0.09
CA LEU A 197 -24.78 2.19 0.17
C LEU A 197 -24.00 3.36 -0.43
N LEU A 198 -24.40 3.87 -1.59
CA LEU A 198 -23.81 5.09 -2.18
C LEU A 198 -23.98 6.31 -1.27
N PHE A 199 -25.18 6.48 -0.69
CA PHE A 199 -25.45 7.55 0.25
C PHE A 199 -24.64 7.38 1.53
N CYS A 200 -24.57 6.15 2.07
CA CYS A 200 -23.85 5.82 3.31
C CYS A 200 -22.33 5.96 3.19
N LYS A 201 -21.76 5.90 1.98
CA LYS A 201 -20.30 6.16 1.75
C LYS A 201 -19.85 7.55 2.21
N ASN A 202 -20.74 8.51 2.29
CA ASN A 202 -20.42 9.87 2.76
C ASN A 202 -20.52 10.01 4.28
N ASN A 203 -20.65 8.91 5.03
CA ASN A 203 -20.82 8.88 6.48
C ASN A 203 -21.94 9.84 6.97
N PRO A 204 -23.17 9.75 6.41
CA PRO A 204 -24.26 10.63 6.79
C PRO A 204 -24.64 10.42 8.26
N SER A 205 -25.35 11.39 8.84
CA SER A 205 -25.98 11.17 10.14
C SER A 205 -27.05 10.09 10.04
N TYR A 206 -27.27 9.35 11.12
CA TYR A 206 -28.29 8.33 11.19
C TYR A 206 -29.69 8.91 10.86
N GLU A 207 -30.03 10.10 11.40
CA GLU A 207 -31.29 10.79 11.13
C GLU A 207 -31.48 11.07 9.63
N SER A 208 -30.48 11.61 8.98
CA SER A 208 -30.51 11.91 7.53
C SER A 208 -30.67 10.65 6.67
N ALA A 209 -30.10 9.54 7.09
CA ALA A 209 -30.23 8.28 6.37
C ALA A 209 -31.61 7.63 6.58
N ILE A 210 -32.16 7.68 7.78
CA ILE A 210 -33.53 7.21 8.07
C ILE A 210 -34.55 8.07 7.33
N GLU A 211 -34.39 9.39 7.31
CA GLU A 211 -35.30 10.28 6.58
C GLU A 211 -35.39 9.91 5.10
N LYS A 212 -34.26 9.49 4.51
CA LYS A 212 -34.19 9.19 3.08
C LYS A 212 -34.51 7.76 2.70
N PHE A 213 -34.14 6.78 3.54
CA PHE A 213 -34.21 5.35 3.20
C PHE A 213 -34.94 4.47 4.24
N ALA A 214 -35.45 5.05 5.32
CA ALA A 214 -36.30 4.38 6.32
C ALA A 214 -35.84 2.93 6.64
N ASP A 215 -36.74 1.96 6.40
CA ASP A 215 -36.54 0.55 6.79
C ASP A 215 -35.31 -0.11 6.16
N ARG A 216 -34.86 0.34 5.00
CA ARG A 216 -33.65 -0.22 4.33
C ARG A 216 -32.37 0.01 5.12
N ILE A 217 -32.30 1.03 5.97
CA ILE A 217 -31.15 1.27 6.85
C ILE A 217 -31.07 0.15 7.91
N PHE A 218 -32.20 -0.24 8.50
CA PHE A 218 -32.23 -1.34 9.45
C PHE A 218 -31.87 -2.69 8.82
N GLU A 219 -32.37 -2.97 7.62
CA GLU A 219 -32.05 -4.20 6.91
C GLU A 219 -30.53 -4.30 6.66
N TYR A 220 -29.90 -3.19 6.26
CA TYR A 220 -28.45 -3.16 5.96
C TYR A 220 -27.58 -3.24 7.19
N GLU A 221 -28.05 -2.73 8.33
CA GLU A 221 -27.39 -2.92 9.62
C GLU A 221 -27.45 -4.39 10.06
N LEU A 222 -28.62 -5.03 9.97
CA LEU A 222 -28.82 -6.44 10.28
C LEU A 222 -28.00 -7.37 9.36
N GLU A 223 -27.87 -7.02 8.08
CA GLU A 223 -27.05 -7.74 7.11
C GLU A 223 -25.54 -7.50 7.28
N GLY A 224 -25.13 -6.61 8.21
CA GLY A 224 -23.74 -6.27 8.43
C GLY A 224 -23.09 -5.48 7.30
N LYS A 225 -23.87 -4.82 6.45
CA LYS A 225 -23.38 -3.96 5.36
C LYS A 225 -23.00 -2.55 5.81
N ILE A 226 -23.65 -2.10 6.88
CA ILE A 226 -23.40 -0.80 7.52
C ILE A 226 -23.38 -0.97 9.03
N LYS A 227 -22.76 -0.03 9.73
CA LYS A 227 -22.80 0.09 11.19
C LYS A 227 -23.01 1.54 11.60
N ILE A 228 -23.54 1.75 12.80
CA ILE A 228 -23.72 3.07 13.37
C ILE A 228 -22.58 3.34 14.35
N GLU A 229 -21.79 4.36 14.08
CA GLU A 229 -20.71 4.81 14.96
C GLU A 229 -20.86 6.32 15.23
N ASN A 230 -20.95 6.69 16.50
CA ASN A 230 -21.07 8.09 16.93
C ASN A 230 -22.20 8.86 16.22
N GLY A 231 -23.35 8.22 16.00
CA GLY A 231 -24.51 8.82 15.33
C GLY A 231 -24.37 8.99 13.81
N LYS A 232 -23.33 8.42 13.21
CA LYS A 232 -23.12 8.38 11.77
C LYS A 232 -23.16 6.94 11.25
N ILE A 233 -23.57 6.79 9.99
CA ILE A 233 -23.54 5.50 9.32
C ILE A 233 -22.21 5.32 8.61
N VAL A 234 -21.60 4.15 8.83
CA VAL A 234 -20.34 3.73 8.20
C VAL A 234 -20.60 2.44 7.42
N VAL A 235 -20.17 2.38 6.17
CA VAL A 235 -20.22 1.16 5.35
C VAL A 235 -19.09 0.22 5.80
N ILE A 236 -19.42 -1.07 6.02
CA ILE A 236 -18.49 -2.11 6.49
C ILE A 236 -17.76 -2.75 5.31
#